data_767249a3dbcf6bb4fb2abb45d0dd3982
#
_entry.id   767249a3dbcf6bb4fb2abb45d0dd3982
#
_cell.length_a   1.000
_cell.length_b   1.000
_cell.length_c   1.000
_cell.angle_alpha   90.00
_cell.angle_beta   90.00
_cell.angle_gamma   90.00
#
_symmetry.space_group_name_H-M   'P 1'
#
loop_
_entity.id
_entity.type
_entity.pdbx_description
1 polymer ?
#
loop_
_entity_poly.entity_id
_entity_poly.type
_entity_poly.pdbx_seq_one_letter_code
_entity_poly.pdbx_strand_id
1 'polypeptide(L)'
;MTGADTYKKIQDDDFAERYAPLVKRIAHHLMARLPSSVQLEDLLQAGMLGLLEARGNFDPSKGASFETFAGIRIRGSMIDEIRRGDWVPRSVHKNARSIAAVIKEIEQNTGRDARDSEVAEMLGVDVSDYRQMLMDVSNGHMMDFEAMGVTEDYFSQGLSDSSQTPLERIQKEDFRNSLASAISSLPEREKLVLALYYDEELNLKEIGEVMGVSESRISQINSQAMLRLQSRLKDWKK
;
A
#
# COMPACT_ATOMS: atom_id res chain seq x y z
N MET A 1 8.52 -20.36 -38.74
CA MET A 1 8.49 -20.65 -37.29
C MET A 1 9.29 -21.91 -37.08
N THR A 2 10.43 -21.80 -36.39
CA THR A 2 11.30 -22.95 -36.14
C THR A 2 10.74 -23.77 -34.95
N GLY A 3 10.99 -25.10 -34.92
CA GLY A 3 10.51 -25.98 -33.84
C GLY A 3 10.89 -25.50 -32.43
N ALA A 4 12.00 -24.77 -32.27
CA ALA A 4 12.42 -24.14 -31.02
C ALA A 4 11.46 -23.04 -30.55
N ASP A 5 10.87 -22.26 -31.48
CA ASP A 5 9.90 -21.21 -31.14
C ASP A 5 8.58 -21.82 -30.65
N THR A 6 8.21 -22.97 -31.21
CA THR A 6 6.99 -23.68 -30.79
C THR A 6 7.16 -24.32 -29.41
N TYR A 7 8.30 -24.92 -29.11
CA TYR A 7 8.62 -25.48 -27.79
C TYR A 7 8.67 -24.40 -26.70
N LYS A 8 9.27 -23.24 -27.01
CA LYS A 8 9.36 -22.12 -26.07
C LYS A 8 7.96 -21.56 -25.77
N LYS A 9 7.10 -21.47 -26.79
CA LYS A 9 5.71 -21.00 -26.64
C LYS A 9 4.87 -21.96 -25.79
N ILE A 10 5.01 -23.28 -25.97
CA ILE A 10 4.30 -24.29 -25.15
C ILE A 10 4.77 -24.21 -23.68
N GLN A 11 6.07 -24.07 -23.42
CA GLN A 11 6.59 -23.90 -22.05
C GLN A 11 6.12 -22.60 -21.39
N ASP A 12 5.92 -21.54 -22.17
CA ASP A 12 5.42 -20.25 -21.70
C ASP A 12 3.92 -20.32 -21.39
N ASP A 13 3.14 -21.03 -22.22
CA ASP A 13 1.70 -21.24 -22.01
C ASP A 13 1.45 -22.10 -20.75
N ASP A 14 2.16 -23.24 -20.59
CA ASP A 14 2.08 -24.10 -19.39
C ASP A 14 2.45 -23.36 -18.10
N PHE A 15 3.46 -22.48 -18.17
CA PHE A 15 3.88 -21.66 -17.04
C PHE A 15 2.81 -20.62 -16.67
N ALA A 16 2.29 -19.93 -17.66
CA ALA A 16 1.24 -18.93 -17.46
C ALA A 16 -0.03 -19.57 -16.88
N GLU A 17 -0.48 -20.72 -17.40
CA GLU A 17 -1.63 -21.45 -16.88
C GLU A 17 -1.44 -21.90 -15.42
N ARG A 18 -0.25 -22.39 -15.08
CA ARG A 18 0.07 -22.86 -13.71
C ARG A 18 -0.03 -21.74 -12.68
N TYR A 19 0.43 -20.53 -13.02
CA TYR A 19 0.51 -19.40 -12.07
C TYR A 19 -0.61 -18.35 -12.27
N ALA A 20 -1.47 -18.48 -13.29
CA ALA A 20 -2.64 -17.62 -13.46
C ALA A 20 -3.56 -17.57 -12.21
N PRO A 21 -3.79 -18.67 -11.47
CA PRO A 21 -4.56 -18.59 -10.22
C PRO A 21 -3.94 -17.68 -9.16
N LEU A 22 -2.61 -17.61 -9.07
CA LEU A 22 -1.90 -16.70 -8.17
C LEU A 22 -2.15 -15.24 -8.58
N VAL A 23 -2.00 -14.93 -9.88
CA VAL A 23 -2.28 -13.58 -10.42
C VAL A 23 -3.72 -13.17 -10.15
N LYS A 24 -4.69 -14.07 -10.44
CA LYS A 24 -6.12 -13.80 -10.19
C LYS A 24 -6.42 -13.53 -8.72
N ARG A 25 -5.85 -14.33 -7.81
CA ARG A 25 -6.04 -14.16 -6.36
C ARG A 25 -5.54 -12.79 -5.89
N ILE A 26 -4.33 -12.39 -6.31
CA ILE A 26 -3.75 -11.08 -5.97
C ILE A 26 -4.60 -9.95 -6.57
N ALA A 27 -5.02 -10.05 -7.84
CA ALA A 27 -5.86 -9.05 -8.49
C ALA A 27 -7.20 -8.87 -7.77
N HIS A 28 -7.91 -9.97 -7.45
CA HIS A 28 -9.18 -9.89 -6.72
C HIS A 28 -9.01 -9.32 -5.32
N HIS A 29 -7.91 -9.66 -4.63
CA HIS A 29 -7.61 -9.10 -3.32
C HIS A 29 -7.37 -7.59 -3.39
N LEU A 30 -6.62 -7.11 -4.39
CA LEU A 30 -6.46 -5.68 -4.64
C LEU A 30 -7.79 -5.01 -5.01
N MET A 31 -8.59 -5.61 -5.90
CA MET A 31 -9.89 -5.07 -6.32
C MET A 31 -10.86 -4.83 -5.17
N ALA A 32 -10.82 -5.69 -4.12
CA ALA A 32 -11.66 -5.50 -2.92
C ALA A 32 -11.36 -4.19 -2.18
N ARG A 33 -10.21 -3.57 -2.47
CA ARG A 33 -9.69 -2.36 -1.79
C ARG A 33 -9.60 -1.16 -2.73
N LEU A 34 -9.85 -1.35 -4.03
CA LEU A 34 -9.71 -0.31 -5.05
C LEU A 34 -11.07 0.31 -5.41
N PRO A 35 -11.09 1.57 -5.87
CA PRO A 35 -12.29 2.19 -6.39
C PRO A 35 -12.84 1.46 -7.61
N SER A 36 -14.15 1.61 -7.84
CA SER A 36 -14.86 1.00 -8.98
C SER A 36 -14.39 1.49 -10.37
N SER A 37 -13.56 2.52 -10.41
CA SER A 37 -12.96 3.03 -11.67
C SER A 37 -11.83 2.15 -12.20
N VAL A 38 -11.23 1.30 -11.36
CA VAL A 38 -10.17 0.38 -11.76
C VAL A 38 -10.78 -0.86 -12.40
N GLN A 39 -10.28 -1.26 -13.57
CA GLN A 39 -10.74 -2.43 -14.28
C GLN A 39 -9.92 -3.66 -13.87
N LEU A 40 -10.61 -4.77 -13.60
CA LEU A 40 -9.96 -6.03 -13.23
C LEU A 40 -9.02 -6.54 -14.33
N GLU A 41 -9.41 -6.35 -15.57
CA GLU A 41 -8.67 -6.77 -16.77
C GLU A 41 -7.29 -6.10 -16.84
N ASP A 42 -7.20 -4.81 -16.53
CA ASP A 42 -5.94 -4.07 -16.52
C ASP A 42 -5.00 -4.61 -15.44
N LEU A 43 -5.54 -4.90 -14.25
CA LEU A 43 -4.76 -5.52 -13.18
C LEU A 43 -4.28 -6.93 -13.55
N LEU A 44 -5.14 -7.74 -14.15
CA LEU A 44 -4.75 -9.09 -14.58
C LEU A 44 -3.64 -9.01 -15.63
N GLN A 45 -3.73 -8.11 -16.58
CA GLN A 45 -2.70 -7.90 -17.61
C GLN A 45 -1.37 -7.46 -16.98
N ALA A 46 -1.40 -6.44 -16.11
CA ALA A 46 -0.22 -5.96 -15.41
C ALA A 46 0.40 -7.07 -14.53
N GLY A 47 -0.43 -7.82 -13.82
CA GLY A 47 0.03 -8.94 -13.00
C GLY A 47 0.66 -10.07 -13.80
N MET A 48 0.14 -10.38 -14.99
CA MET A 48 0.76 -11.35 -15.90
C MET A 48 2.13 -10.89 -16.40
N LEU A 49 2.29 -9.59 -16.69
CA LEU A 49 3.61 -9.02 -17.02
C LEU A 49 4.60 -9.17 -15.85
N GLY A 50 4.16 -8.84 -14.63
CA GLY A 50 4.96 -9.03 -13.42
C GLY A 50 5.36 -10.50 -13.17
N LEU A 51 4.46 -11.45 -13.45
CA LEU A 51 4.76 -12.88 -13.40
C LEU A 51 5.84 -13.31 -14.39
N LEU A 52 5.78 -12.81 -15.63
CA LEU A 52 6.78 -13.10 -16.66
C LEU A 52 8.16 -12.49 -16.31
N GLU A 53 8.16 -11.28 -15.75
CA GLU A 53 9.39 -10.65 -15.23
C GLU A 53 9.97 -11.45 -14.06
N ALA A 54 9.13 -11.92 -13.14
CA ALA A 54 9.55 -12.76 -12.02
C ALA A 54 10.24 -14.04 -12.50
N ARG A 55 9.69 -14.70 -13.52
CA ARG A 55 10.30 -15.89 -14.13
C ARG A 55 11.72 -15.63 -14.64
N GLY A 56 11.94 -14.46 -15.27
CA GLY A 56 13.25 -14.09 -15.81
C GLY A 56 14.29 -13.73 -14.76
N ASN A 57 13.85 -13.26 -13.58
CA ASN A 57 14.71 -12.72 -12.54
C ASN A 57 14.80 -13.60 -11.28
N PHE A 58 14.07 -14.72 -11.23
CA PHE A 58 14.08 -15.60 -10.07
C PHE A 58 15.39 -16.35 -9.93
N ASP A 59 15.97 -16.29 -8.73
CA ASP A 59 17.19 -17.02 -8.35
C ASP A 59 16.88 -17.97 -7.18
N PRO A 60 16.83 -19.29 -7.43
CA PRO A 60 16.55 -20.28 -6.40
C PRO A 60 17.57 -20.30 -5.25
N SER A 61 18.77 -19.78 -5.48
CA SER A 61 19.86 -19.79 -4.46
C SER A 61 19.61 -18.79 -3.33
N LYS A 62 18.65 -17.86 -3.50
CA LYS A 62 18.30 -16.83 -2.51
C LYS A 62 17.33 -17.31 -1.42
N GLY A 63 16.93 -18.58 -1.40
CA GLY A 63 16.19 -19.22 -0.31
C GLY A 63 14.69 -18.93 -0.26
N ALA A 64 14.13 -18.18 -1.21
CA ALA A 64 12.69 -17.95 -1.33
C ALA A 64 12.03 -18.95 -2.29
N SER A 65 10.75 -19.23 -2.08
CA SER A 65 9.95 -19.94 -3.08
C SER A 65 9.67 -19.03 -4.29
N PHE A 66 9.46 -19.66 -5.46
CA PHE A 66 9.07 -18.90 -6.65
C PHE A 66 7.76 -18.16 -6.42
N GLU A 67 6.78 -18.78 -5.75
CA GLU A 67 5.47 -18.18 -5.46
C GLU A 67 5.60 -16.89 -4.63
N THR A 68 6.47 -16.90 -3.61
CA THR A 68 6.74 -15.71 -2.78
C THR A 68 7.36 -14.59 -3.60
N PHE A 69 8.40 -14.89 -4.36
CA PHE A 69 9.07 -13.90 -5.22
C PHE A 69 8.14 -13.36 -6.31
N ALA A 70 7.40 -14.25 -6.98
CA ALA A 70 6.44 -13.87 -8.02
C ALA A 70 5.29 -13.04 -7.45
N GLY A 71 4.78 -13.36 -6.25
CA GLY A 71 3.73 -12.60 -5.58
C GLY A 71 4.09 -11.13 -5.41
N ILE A 72 5.32 -10.84 -4.96
CA ILE A 72 5.83 -9.48 -4.81
C ILE A 72 5.88 -8.75 -6.16
N ARG A 73 6.43 -9.39 -7.20
CA ARG A 73 6.54 -8.78 -8.53
C ARG A 73 5.19 -8.55 -9.21
N ILE A 74 4.27 -9.52 -9.09
CA ILE A 74 2.90 -9.43 -9.60
C ILE A 74 2.19 -8.24 -8.96
N ARG A 75 2.23 -8.12 -7.63
CA ARG A 75 1.59 -7.02 -6.90
C ARG A 75 2.21 -5.68 -7.28
N GLY A 76 3.52 -5.57 -7.33
CA GLY A 76 4.24 -4.36 -7.74
C GLY A 76 3.81 -3.89 -9.13
N SER A 77 3.75 -4.79 -10.13
CA SER A 77 3.31 -4.45 -11.49
C SER A 77 1.85 -3.99 -11.56
N MET A 78 0.95 -4.61 -10.77
CA MET A 78 -0.46 -4.17 -10.68
C MET A 78 -0.56 -2.76 -10.10
N ILE A 79 0.19 -2.45 -9.06
CA ILE A 79 0.20 -1.14 -8.41
C ILE A 79 0.78 -0.08 -9.34
N ASP A 80 1.85 -0.39 -10.06
CA ASP A 80 2.43 0.52 -11.04
C ASP A 80 1.45 0.85 -12.16
N GLU A 81 0.61 -0.11 -12.58
CA GLU A 81 -0.45 0.14 -13.57
C GLU A 81 -1.52 1.09 -13.01
N ILE A 82 -1.96 0.88 -11.77
CA ILE A 82 -2.91 1.77 -11.11
C ILE A 82 -2.33 3.20 -11.02
N ARG A 83 -1.04 3.35 -10.71
CA ARG A 83 -0.35 4.66 -10.65
C ARG A 83 -0.30 5.39 -11.99
N ARG A 84 -0.15 4.66 -13.09
CA ARG A 84 -0.15 5.24 -14.45
C ARG A 84 -1.49 5.85 -14.83
N GLY A 85 -2.58 5.32 -14.28
CA GLY A 85 -3.94 5.77 -14.57
C GLY A 85 -4.27 7.18 -14.09
N ASP A 86 -3.37 7.87 -13.32
CA ASP A 86 -3.47 9.26 -12.80
C ASP A 86 -4.90 9.66 -12.33
N TRP A 87 -5.61 8.70 -11.74
CA TRP A 87 -7.04 8.77 -11.42
C TRP A 87 -7.36 9.54 -10.13
N VAL A 88 -6.33 9.91 -9.35
CA VAL A 88 -6.51 10.70 -8.12
C VAL A 88 -6.48 12.18 -8.45
N PRO A 89 -7.59 12.93 -8.24
CA PRO A 89 -7.62 14.35 -8.51
C PRO A 89 -6.52 15.11 -7.75
N ARG A 90 -5.90 16.11 -8.37
CA ARG A 90 -4.87 16.97 -7.73
C ARG A 90 -5.37 17.64 -6.44
N SER A 91 -6.67 17.88 -6.33
CA SER A 91 -7.33 18.39 -5.12
C SER A 91 -7.18 17.43 -3.94
N VAL A 92 -7.29 16.13 -4.16
CA VAL A 92 -7.15 15.10 -3.11
C VAL A 92 -5.73 15.09 -2.54
N HIS A 93 -4.71 15.13 -3.41
CA HIS A 93 -3.31 15.26 -2.97
C HIS A 93 -3.03 16.57 -2.23
N LYS A 94 -3.68 17.68 -2.63
CA LYS A 94 -3.58 18.94 -1.91
C LYS A 94 -4.21 18.83 -0.53
N ASN A 95 -5.42 18.28 -0.45
CA ASN A 95 -6.14 18.07 0.80
C ASN A 95 -5.35 17.18 1.77
N ALA A 96 -4.82 16.07 1.29
CA ALA A 96 -3.97 15.17 2.06
C ALA A 96 -2.78 15.89 2.71
N ARG A 97 -2.05 16.70 1.92
CA ARG A 97 -0.91 17.49 2.42
C ARG A 97 -1.33 18.53 3.45
N SER A 98 -2.44 19.22 3.24
CA SER A 98 -2.97 20.21 4.17
C SER A 98 -3.39 19.56 5.49
N ILE A 99 -4.11 18.45 5.44
CA ILE A 99 -4.53 17.68 6.63
C ILE A 99 -3.30 17.20 7.42
N ALA A 100 -2.33 16.57 6.75
CA ALA A 100 -1.11 16.10 7.41
C ALA A 100 -0.32 17.23 8.09
N ALA A 101 -0.25 18.40 7.47
CA ALA A 101 0.43 19.57 8.04
C ALA A 101 -0.27 20.07 9.31
N VAL A 102 -1.61 20.17 9.28
CA VAL A 102 -2.43 20.61 10.42
C VAL A 102 -2.36 19.61 11.56
N ILE A 103 -2.45 18.31 11.29
CA ILE A 103 -2.29 17.26 12.31
C ILE A 103 -0.92 17.43 13.01
N LYS A 104 0.16 17.55 12.23
CA LYS A 104 1.52 17.74 12.77
C LYS A 104 1.60 18.97 13.67
N GLU A 105 1.03 20.08 13.25
CA GLU A 105 1.05 21.33 14.03
C GLU A 105 0.30 21.20 15.35
N ILE A 106 -0.90 20.60 15.33
CA ILE A 106 -1.68 20.36 16.57
C ILE A 106 -0.91 19.43 17.51
N GLU A 107 -0.38 18.32 17.01
CA GLU A 107 0.33 17.33 17.83
C GLU A 107 1.63 17.91 18.43
N GLN A 108 2.36 18.73 17.68
CA GLN A 108 3.54 19.42 18.18
C GLN A 108 3.21 20.45 19.29
N ASN A 109 2.10 21.18 19.12
CA ASN A 109 1.71 22.22 20.08
C ASN A 109 1.04 21.65 21.32
N THR A 110 0.32 20.54 21.22
CA THR A 110 -0.48 19.97 22.33
C THR A 110 0.17 18.79 23.02
N GLY A 111 1.15 18.14 22.39
CA GLY A 111 1.79 16.92 22.90
C GLY A 111 0.87 15.69 22.94
N ARG A 112 -0.30 15.76 22.27
CA ARG A 112 -1.28 14.68 22.18
C ARG A 112 -1.82 14.56 20.77
N ASP A 113 -2.48 13.43 20.47
CA ASP A 113 -3.13 13.21 19.19
C ASP A 113 -4.17 14.28 18.86
N ALA A 114 -4.16 14.75 17.60
CA ALA A 114 -5.13 15.72 17.07
C ALA A 114 -6.53 15.09 16.99
N ARG A 115 -7.56 15.87 17.37
CA ARG A 115 -8.98 15.49 17.25
C ARG A 115 -9.58 15.99 15.94
N ASP A 116 -10.58 15.26 15.40
CA ASP A 116 -11.28 15.63 14.17
C ASP A 116 -11.75 17.10 14.17
N SER A 117 -12.31 17.56 15.32
CA SER A 117 -12.82 18.93 15.47
C SER A 117 -11.74 20.00 15.40
N GLU A 118 -10.56 19.72 15.97
CA GLU A 118 -9.42 20.64 15.98
C GLU A 118 -8.82 20.77 14.57
N VAL A 119 -8.73 19.62 13.87
CA VAL A 119 -8.23 19.62 12.48
C VAL A 119 -9.18 20.36 11.55
N ALA A 120 -10.50 20.12 11.68
CA ALA A 120 -11.54 20.79 10.89
C ALA A 120 -11.52 22.32 11.13
N GLU A 121 -11.44 22.76 12.39
CA GLU A 121 -11.35 24.16 12.78
C GLU A 121 -10.12 24.84 12.16
N MET A 122 -8.94 24.23 12.25
CA MET A 122 -7.70 24.78 11.66
C MET A 122 -7.72 24.78 10.14
N LEU A 123 -8.44 23.88 9.49
CA LEU A 123 -8.64 23.87 8.04
C LEU A 123 -9.73 24.87 7.60
N GLY A 124 -10.52 25.42 8.53
CA GLY A 124 -11.64 26.32 8.23
C GLY A 124 -12.82 25.64 7.55
N VAL A 125 -13.07 24.37 7.86
CA VAL A 125 -14.17 23.55 7.32
C VAL A 125 -14.99 22.92 8.44
N ASP A 126 -16.21 22.47 8.10
CA ASP A 126 -17.02 21.70 9.05
C ASP A 126 -16.44 20.29 9.25
N VAL A 127 -16.72 19.66 10.40
CA VAL A 127 -16.27 18.29 10.70
C VAL A 127 -16.80 17.28 9.67
N SER A 128 -18.00 17.49 9.12
CA SER A 128 -18.57 16.69 8.05
C SER A 128 -17.74 16.78 6.77
N ASP A 129 -17.33 17.98 6.38
CA ASP A 129 -16.49 18.21 5.20
C ASP A 129 -15.09 17.64 5.39
N TYR A 130 -14.50 17.81 6.57
CA TYR A 130 -13.25 17.16 6.93
C TYR A 130 -13.32 15.64 6.79
N ARG A 131 -14.39 15.01 7.26
CA ARG A 131 -14.61 13.57 7.13
C ARG A 131 -14.77 13.13 5.68
N GLN A 132 -15.45 13.96 4.86
CA GLN A 132 -15.53 13.70 3.43
C GLN A 132 -14.14 13.80 2.75
N MET A 133 -13.35 14.81 3.10
CA MET A 133 -11.96 14.94 2.63
C MET A 133 -11.12 13.70 3.00
N LEU A 134 -11.29 13.13 4.21
CA LEU A 134 -10.61 11.90 4.60
C LEU A 134 -11.04 10.69 3.76
N MET A 135 -12.33 10.60 3.38
CA MET A 135 -12.80 9.54 2.49
C MET A 135 -12.22 9.68 1.07
N ASP A 136 -12.20 10.90 0.54
CA ASP A 136 -11.62 11.18 -0.78
C ASP A 136 -10.12 10.84 -0.80
N VAL A 137 -9.43 11.17 0.29
CA VAL A 137 -8.02 10.82 0.50
C VAL A 137 -7.86 9.31 0.62
N SER A 138 -8.72 8.58 1.34
CA SER A 138 -8.66 7.12 1.44
C SER A 138 -8.73 6.45 0.09
N ASN A 139 -9.66 6.87 -0.74
CA ASN A 139 -9.81 6.34 -2.09
C ASN A 139 -8.58 6.62 -2.98
N GLY A 140 -7.79 7.66 -2.65
CA GLY A 140 -6.54 8.01 -3.34
C GLY A 140 -5.27 7.43 -2.70
N HIS A 141 -5.28 7.15 -1.40
CA HIS A 141 -4.09 6.78 -0.61
C HIS A 141 -3.85 5.29 -0.41
N MET A 142 -4.69 4.40 -0.92
CA MET A 142 -4.40 2.95 -0.87
C MET A 142 -3.02 2.58 -1.41
N MET A 143 -2.36 3.56 -2.07
CA MET A 143 -1.08 3.37 -2.76
C MET A 143 0.10 4.10 -2.09
N ASP A 144 -0.13 4.89 -1.04
CA ASP A 144 0.92 5.77 -0.51
C ASP A 144 1.91 5.07 0.43
N PHE A 145 1.57 3.93 1.06
CA PHE A 145 2.56 3.15 1.81
C PHE A 145 3.68 2.65 0.91
N GLU A 146 3.32 2.18 -0.28
CA GLU A 146 4.30 1.78 -1.27
C GLU A 146 4.99 2.99 -1.92
N ALA A 147 4.28 4.13 -2.06
CA ALA A 147 4.88 5.40 -2.49
C ALA A 147 5.85 5.96 -1.45
N MET A 148 5.71 5.60 -0.17
CA MET A 148 6.71 5.87 0.87
C MET A 148 7.91 4.92 0.81
N GLY A 149 7.93 3.97 -0.15
CA GLY A 149 8.97 2.96 -0.26
C GLY A 149 8.80 1.79 0.72
N VAL A 150 7.65 1.72 1.40
CA VAL A 150 7.26 0.58 2.23
C VAL A 150 6.64 -0.47 1.29
N THR A 151 7.49 -1.12 0.51
CA THR A 151 7.11 -2.30 -0.26
C THR A 151 7.07 -3.52 0.64
N GLU A 152 6.36 -4.58 0.26
CA GLU A 152 6.40 -5.87 0.96
C GLU A 152 7.84 -6.38 1.15
N ASP A 153 8.79 -5.92 0.36
CA ASP A 153 10.22 -6.16 0.55
C ASP A 153 10.73 -5.68 1.93
N TYR A 154 10.07 -4.69 2.55
CA TYR A 154 10.38 -4.28 3.92
C TYR A 154 9.84 -5.25 4.97
N PHE A 155 8.74 -5.93 4.68
CA PHE A 155 8.10 -6.89 5.60
C PHE A 155 8.53 -8.33 5.34
N SER A 156 8.86 -8.70 4.12
CA SER A 156 9.27 -10.05 3.70
C SER A 156 10.77 -10.31 3.88
N GLN A 157 11.38 -9.84 4.97
CA GLN A 157 12.81 -9.99 5.23
C GLN A 157 13.27 -11.43 5.52
N GLY A 158 13.32 -12.23 4.49
CA GLY A 158 14.15 -13.43 4.40
C GLY A 158 14.97 -13.45 3.12
N LEU A 159 14.68 -12.54 2.20
CA LEU A 159 15.33 -12.49 0.89
C LEU A 159 16.46 -11.46 0.92
N SER A 160 17.62 -11.89 1.36
CA SER A 160 18.85 -11.09 1.30
C SER A 160 19.15 -10.77 -0.16
N ASP A 161 18.83 -9.54 -0.56
CA ASP A 161 19.33 -9.00 -1.81
C ASP A 161 20.82 -8.71 -1.63
N SER A 162 21.65 -9.60 -2.15
CA SER A 162 23.12 -9.52 -2.06
C SER A 162 23.71 -8.33 -2.84
N SER A 163 22.85 -7.56 -3.53
CA SER A 163 23.24 -6.37 -4.32
C SER A 163 23.21 -5.07 -3.51
N GLN A 164 22.67 -5.05 -2.28
CA GLN A 164 22.55 -3.84 -1.48
C GLN A 164 23.88 -3.45 -0.83
N THR A 165 24.20 -2.16 -0.91
CA THR A 165 25.36 -1.61 -0.19
C THR A 165 25.12 -1.61 1.32
N PRO A 166 26.18 -1.68 2.17
CA PRO A 166 26.06 -1.58 3.62
C PRO A 166 25.30 -0.31 4.08
N LEU A 167 25.44 0.79 3.35
CA LEU A 167 24.76 2.05 3.63
C LEU A 167 23.23 1.95 3.41
N GLU A 168 22.82 1.32 2.32
CA GLU A 168 21.38 1.09 2.03
C GLU A 168 20.73 0.18 3.07
N ARG A 169 21.46 -0.82 3.60
CA ARG A 169 20.97 -1.68 4.68
C ARG A 169 20.73 -0.90 5.97
N ILE A 170 21.68 -0.04 6.38
CA ILE A 170 21.55 0.80 7.56
C ILE A 170 20.37 1.76 7.40
N GLN A 171 20.23 2.42 6.25
CA GLN A 171 19.11 3.33 5.98
C GLN A 171 17.77 2.61 6.03
N LYS A 172 17.66 1.39 5.51
CA LYS A 172 16.45 0.57 5.58
C LYS A 172 16.10 0.18 7.01
N GLU A 173 17.09 -0.24 7.80
CA GLU A 173 16.89 -0.65 9.18
C GLU A 173 16.45 0.52 10.05
N ASP A 174 17.07 1.68 9.90
CA ASP A 174 16.69 2.92 10.56
C ASP A 174 15.29 3.38 10.18
N PHE A 175 14.94 3.33 8.90
CA PHE A 175 13.58 3.63 8.44
C PHE A 175 12.55 2.67 9.06
N ARG A 176 12.85 1.35 9.07
CA ARG A 176 11.96 0.34 9.68
C ARG A 176 11.74 0.61 11.17
N ASN A 177 12.80 0.91 11.91
CA ASN A 177 12.70 1.23 13.34
C ASN A 177 11.87 2.50 13.56
N SER A 178 12.05 3.51 12.74
CA SER A 178 11.26 4.74 12.77
C SER A 178 9.80 4.51 12.43
N LEU A 179 9.51 3.69 11.42
CA LEU A 179 8.14 3.31 11.05
C LEU A 179 7.48 2.52 12.18
N ALA A 180 8.16 1.52 12.75
CA ALA A 180 7.65 0.74 13.89
C ALA A 180 7.35 1.63 15.10
N SER A 181 8.23 2.59 15.39
CA SER A 181 8.03 3.59 16.46
C SER A 181 6.81 4.49 16.15
N ALA A 182 6.69 4.97 14.91
CA ALA A 182 5.57 5.81 14.48
C ALA A 182 4.23 5.05 14.58
N ILE A 183 4.18 3.79 14.14
CA ILE A 183 2.99 2.93 14.27
C ILE A 183 2.65 2.71 15.76
N SER A 184 3.65 2.39 16.58
CA SER A 184 3.45 2.16 18.03
C SER A 184 2.89 3.39 18.75
N SER A 185 3.17 4.58 18.26
CA SER A 185 2.70 5.84 18.81
C SER A 185 1.33 6.30 18.32
N LEU A 186 0.69 5.56 17.38
CA LEU A 186 -0.67 5.86 16.90
C LEU A 186 -1.72 5.59 18.00
N PRO A 187 -2.90 6.25 17.92
CA PRO A 187 -4.06 5.87 18.71
C PRO A 187 -4.44 4.40 18.52
N GLU A 188 -4.91 3.74 19.59
CA GLU A 188 -5.20 2.29 19.58
C GLU A 188 -6.15 1.87 18.45
N ARG A 189 -7.17 2.70 18.17
CA ARG A 189 -8.12 2.40 17.07
C ARG A 189 -7.47 2.47 15.70
N GLU A 190 -6.54 3.39 15.49
CA GLU A 190 -5.79 3.51 14.23
C GLU A 190 -4.83 2.35 14.05
N LYS A 191 -4.10 1.96 15.12
CA LYS A 191 -3.25 0.76 15.10
C LYS A 191 -4.02 -0.49 14.76
N LEU A 192 -5.19 -0.68 15.38
CA LEU A 192 -6.03 -1.84 15.13
C LEU A 192 -6.53 -1.89 13.68
N VAL A 193 -6.98 -0.76 13.13
CA VAL A 193 -7.41 -0.69 11.72
C VAL A 193 -6.26 -1.05 10.80
N LEU A 194 -5.04 -0.51 11.03
CA LEU A 194 -3.87 -0.84 10.22
C LEU A 194 -3.50 -2.33 10.31
N ALA A 195 -3.49 -2.92 11.52
CA ALA A 195 -3.21 -4.34 11.70
C ALA A 195 -4.24 -5.22 10.96
N LEU A 196 -5.54 -4.97 11.15
CA LEU A 196 -6.59 -5.72 10.44
C LEU A 196 -6.50 -5.57 8.92
N TYR A 197 -6.10 -4.39 8.44
CA TYR A 197 -6.03 -4.10 7.02
C TYR A 197 -4.76 -4.68 6.35
N TYR A 198 -3.58 -4.58 7.00
CA TYR A 198 -2.30 -4.97 6.41
C TYR A 198 -1.83 -6.36 6.84
N ASP A 199 -2.01 -6.76 8.11
CA ASP A 199 -1.55 -8.06 8.60
C ASP A 199 -2.60 -9.15 8.37
N GLU A 200 -3.90 -8.86 8.68
CA GLU A 200 -5.00 -9.82 8.50
C GLU A 200 -5.63 -9.73 7.10
N GLU A 201 -5.19 -8.78 6.27
CA GLU A 201 -5.63 -8.58 4.89
C GLU A 201 -7.15 -8.39 4.73
N LEU A 202 -7.85 -7.92 5.75
CA LEU A 202 -9.29 -7.65 5.71
C LEU A 202 -9.62 -6.40 4.88
N ASN A 203 -10.77 -6.43 4.19
CA ASN A 203 -11.28 -5.23 3.52
C ASN A 203 -11.98 -4.28 4.53
N LEU A 204 -12.24 -3.03 4.11
CA LEU A 204 -12.79 -1.99 5.01
C LEU A 204 -14.16 -2.38 5.58
N LYS A 205 -14.98 -3.12 4.84
CA LYS A 205 -16.30 -3.59 5.28
C LYS A 205 -16.14 -4.65 6.37
N GLU A 206 -15.27 -5.63 6.17
CA GLU A 206 -14.96 -6.69 7.15
C GLU A 206 -14.40 -6.09 8.45
N ILE A 207 -13.49 -5.12 8.34
CA ILE A 207 -12.97 -4.37 9.49
C ILE A 207 -14.12 -3.63 10.21
N GLY A 208 -15.04 -3.03 9.45
CA GLY A 208 -16.24 -2.39 9.99
C GLY A 208 -17.09 -3.35 10.82
N GLU A 209 -17.31 -4.56 10.33
CA GLU A 209 -18.02 -5.62 11.04
C GLU A 209 -17.30 -6.03 12.34
N VAL A 210 -15.97 -6.20 12.29
CA VAL A 210 -15.14 -6.55 13.46
C VAL A 210 -15.18 -5.43 14.52
N MET A 211 -15.09 -4.17 14.10
CA MET A 211 -15.02 -3.03 15.01
C MET A 211 -16.38 -2.44 15.40
N GLY A 212 -17.49 -2.94 14.83
CA GLY A 212 -18.84 -2.46 15.10
C GLY A 212 -19.12 -1.05 14.58
N VAL A 213 -18.49 -0.65 13.45
CA VAL A 213 -18.66 0.67 12.82
C VAL A 213 -18.87 0.54 11.31
N SER A 214 -19.32 1.62 10.67
CA SER A 214 -19.52 1.62 9.22
C SER A 214 -18.19 1.55 8.46
N GLU A 215 -18.22 0.99 7.24
CA GLU A 215 -17.10 0.98 6.29
C GLU A 215 -16.53 2.40 6.08
N SER A 216 -17.42 3.40 5.91
CA SER A 216 -17.01 4.80 5.78
C SER A 216 -16.22 5.30 7.00
N ARG A 217 -16.56 4.86 8.21
CA ARG A 217 -15.80 5.23 9.41
C ARG A 217 -14.44 4.57 9.45
N ILE A 218 -14.33 3.31 9.02
CA ILE A 218 -13.04 2.63 8.89
C ILE A 218 -12.16 3.34 7.87
N SER A 219 -12.72 3.71 6.71
CA SER A 219 -12.03 4.49 5.68
C SER A 219 -11.44 5.79 6.24
N GLN A 220 -12.22 6.54 7.03
CA GLN A 220 -11.75 7.76 7.70
C GLN A 220 -10.61 7.49 8.68
N ILE A 221 -10.74 6.46 9.53
CA ILE A 221 -9.72 6.09 10.51
C ILE A 221 -8.43 5.67 9.81
N ASN A 222 -8.54 4.87 8.76
CA ASN A 222 -7.39 4.43 7.97
C ASN A 222 -6.66 5.63 7.33
N SER A 223 -7.40 6.54 6.68
CA SER A 223 -6.82 7.74 6.07
C SER A 223 -6.14 8.63 7.10
N GLN A 224 -6.75 8.82 8.26
CA GLN A 224 -6.18 9.63 9.33
C GLN A 224 -4.90 8.99 9.89
N ALA A 225 -4.88 7.66 10.07
CA ALA A 225 -3.69 6.92 10.47
C ALA A 225 -2.54 7.11 9.47
N MET A 226 -2.84 6.97 8.17
CA MET A 226 -1.87 7.16 7.10
C MET A 226 -1.29 8.56 7.05
N LEU A 227 -2.14 9.59 7.14
CA LEU A 227 -1.70 10.98 7.14
C LEU A 227 -0.85 11.31 8.37
N ARG A 228 -1.17 10.72 9.52
CA ARG A 228 -0.40 10.85 10.76
C ARG A 228 0.97 10.18 10.63
N LEU A 229 1.04 8.96 10.08
CA LEU A 229 2.30 8.30 9.79
C LEU A 229 3.15 9.11 8.81
N GLN A 230 2.54 9.60 7.72
CA GLN A 230 3.21 10.45 6.74
C GLN A 230 3.78 11.72 7.38
N SER A 231 3.05 12.34 8.31
CA SER A 231 3.51 13.54 9.01
C SER A 231 4.72 13.26 9.92
N ARG A 232 4.74 12.09 10.58
CA ARG A 232 5.82 11.66 11.49
C ARG A 232 7.08 11.19 10.76
N LEU A 233 6.90 10.63 9.55
CA LEU A 233 7.99 10.10 8.71
C LEU A 233 8.51 11.09 7.66
N LYS A 234 8.02 12.34 7.64
CA LYS A 234 8.34 13.32 6.60
C LYS A 234 9.83 13.65 6.52
N ASP A 235 10.55 13.54 7.63
CA ASP A 235 11.98 13.86 7.70
C ASP A 235 12.87 12.76 7.07
N TRP A 236 12.29 11.58 6.75
CA TRP A 236 12.97 10.48 6.06
C TRP A 236 12.96 10.57 4.53
N LYS A 237 12.25 11.54 3.96
CA LYS A 237 12.17 11.79 2.49
C LYS A 237 13.30 12.68 1.96
N LYS A 238 14.38 12.86 2.72
CA LYS A 238 15.55 13.65 2.22
C LYS A 238 16.66 12.78 1.73
#